data_7c959b5cef248ffe96c3d6718953359f
#
_entry.id   7c959b5cef248ffe96c3d6718953359f
#
_cell.length_a   1.000
_cell.length_b   1.000
_cell.length_c   1.000
_cell.angle_alpha   90.00
_cell.angle_beta   90.00
_cell.angle_gamma   90.00
#
_symmetry.space_group_name_H-M   'P 1'
#
loop_
_entity.id
_entity.type
_entity.pdbx_description
1 polymer ?
#
loop_
_entity_poly.entity_id
_entity_poly.type
_entity_poly.pdbx_seq_one_letter_code
_entity_poly.pdbx_strand_id
1 'polypeptide(L)'
;VSASHGARERADEGDGERVVDPAFDTALTRCYGTRLPIVAGGLMWLSDAAYVSAGARAGIMSFITAASFPEPDDLRREIRRCREDSDGAAFGVNVSMLPKLVPGDRVADTFRLIAEEGVRFVETSGRNPEAYLPELKAAGVHVLHKVPSVRFAIKAESVGVDMVSIVGAECGGHPGMDLVGSLVNLALAGRRLSLPFLIGGGIGAGSQLIAALAGGAAGVVVGTRFLVADEIGAHADYKAALVAANERDTALTMSSVGNTIRTLRNETTEHVARLEAENPDIGIEALLPHVSGKIGRRAYETGDVSRGMLSAGQSLGLTDAVAPLAELVAAFEHEALVALARLRPAPSARPFPGGAPA
;
A
#
# COMPACT_ATOMS: atom_id res chain seq x y z
N VAL A 1 54.49 -19.70 39.92
CA VAL A 1 53.10 -19.36 40.19
C VAL A 1 52.50 -18.80 38.92
N SER A 2 51.81 -19.64 38.16
CA SER A 2 51.22 -19.38 36.87
C SER A 2 49.77 -18.88 37.07
N ALA A 3 49.40 -17.75 36.47
CA ALA A 3 48.03 -17.30 36.40
C ALA A 3 47.57 -17.42 34.92
N SER A 4 46.67 -18.38 34.70
CA SER A 4 45.98 -18.61 33.45
C SER A 4 44.88 -17.58 33.25
N HIS A 5 44.97 -16.81 32.13
CA HIS A 5 43.90 -15.96 31.63
C HIS A 5 42.90 -16.83 30.85
N GLY A 6 41.71 -16.98 31.42
CA GLY A 6 40.56 -17.54 30.70
C GLY A 6 40.02 -16.52 29.72
N ALA A 7 40.16 -16.79 28.43
CA ALA A 7 39.45 -16.12 27.38
C ALA A 7 37.98 -16.54 27.43
N ARG A 8 37.09 -15.59 27.72
CA ARG A 8 35.64 -15.78 27.52
C ARG A 8 35.37 -15.66 26.01
N GLU A 9 35.06 -16.77 25.38
CA GLU A 9 34.40 -16.83 24.08
C GLU A 9 33.10 -16.04 24.18
N ARG A 10 32.98 -14.98 23.39
CA ARG A 10 31.69 -14.35 23.11
C ARG A 10 30.94 -15.33 22.21
N ALA A 11 29.85 -15.84 22.72
CA ALA A 11 28.88 -16.55 21.92
C ALA A 11 28.43 -15.61 20.79
N ASP A 12 28.60 -16.08 19.59
CA ASP A 12 28.04 -15.56 18.36
C ASP A 12 26.50 -15.64 18.52
N GLU A 13 25.86 -14.50 18.81
CA GLU A 13 24.40 -14.40 18.77
C GLU A 13 24.00 -14.51 17.30
N GLY A 14 23.64 -15.73 16.92
CA GLY A 14 23.22 -16.07 15.58
C GLY A 14 22.13 -15.13 15.12
N ASP A 15 22.38 -14.56 13.94
CA ASP A 15 21.44 -13.86 13.08
C ASP A 15 20.25 -14.84 12.87
N GLY A 16 19.16 -14.62 13.60
CA GLY A 16 17.97 -15.48 13.54
C GLY A 16 17.43 -15.46 12.11
N GLU A 17 17.76 -16.48 11.35
CA GLU A 17 17.30 -16.69 9.97
C GLU A 17 15.78 -16.55 9.96
N ARG A 18 15.26 -15.45 9.37
CA ARG A 18 13.83 -15.22 9.23
C ARG A 18 13.25 -16.31 8.32
N VAL A 19 12.58 -17.27 8.90
CA VAL A 19 11.93 -18.35 8.16
C VAL A 19 10.74 -17.76 7.39
N VAL A 20 10.94 -17.52 6.10
CA VAL A 20 9.87 -17.15 5.15
C VAL A 20 9.25 -18.46 4.64
N ASP A 21 7.91 -18.59 4.70
CA ASP A 21 7.24 -19.72 4.04
C ASP A 21 7.62 -19.69 2.54
N PRO A 22 8.06 -20.81 1.97
CA PRO A 22 8.46 -20.88 0.56
C PRO A 22 7.41 -20.35 -0.42
N ALA A 23 6.12 -20.40 -0.04
CA ALA A 23 5.03 -19.84 -0.85
C ALA A 23 5.07 -18.32 -0.92
N PHE A 24 5.74 -17.65 0.02
CA PHE A 24 5.87 -16.20 0.11
C PHE A 24 7.27 -15.69 -0.26
N ASP A 25 8.18 -16.57 -0.72
CA ASP A 25 9.48 -16.16 -1.25
C ASP A 25 9.31 -15.56 -2.66
N THR A 26 9.20 -14.25 -2.75
CA THR A 26 8.95 -13.50 -3.98
C THR A 26 10.02 -12.43 -4.20
N ALA A 27 9.99 -11.77 -5.36
CA ALA A 27 10.86 -10.62 -5.62
C ALA A 27 10.65 -9.49 -4.61
N LEU A 28 9.42 -9.31 -4.08
CA LEU A 28 9.12 -8.32 -3.05
C LEU A 28 9.78 -8.67 -1.72
N THR A 29 9.58 -9.88 -1.22
CA THR A 29 10.12 -10.29 0.09
C THR A 29 11.64 -10.31 0.09
N ARG A 30 12.26 -10.72 -1.03
CA ARG A 30 13.72 -10.66 -1.20
C ARG A 30 14.24 -9.22 -1.26
N CYS A 31 13.51 -8.31 -1.93
CA CYS A 31 13.91 -6.90 -2.06
C CYS A 31 13.87 -6.17 -0.72
N TYR A 32 12.77 -6.32 0.01
CA TYR A 32 12.53 -5.58 1.25
C TYR A 32 12.96 -6.32 2.51
N GLY A 33 13.28 -7.60 2.44
CA GLY A 33 13.57 -8.42 3.62
C GLY A 33 12.34 -8.65 4.49
N THR A 34 11.14 -8.62 3.91
CA THR A 34 9.87 -8.84 4.62
C THR A 34 9.50 -10.31 4.67
N ARG A 35 8.68 -10.70 5.65
CA ARG A 35 8.19 -12.07 5.80
C ARG A 35 7.04 -12.37 4.82
N LEU A 36 6.20 -11.39 4.55
CA LEU A 36 5.04 -11.53 3.70
C LEU A 36 5.14 -10.62 2.46
N PRO A 37 4.66 -11.05 1.30
CA PRO A 37 4.67 -10.27 0.08
C PRO A 37 3.49 -9.25 0.06
N ILE A 38 3.45 -8.41 1.08
CA ILE A 38 2.41 -7.41 1.30
C ILE A 38 3.05 -6.04 1.45
N VAL A 39 2.48 -5.06 0.76
CA VAL A 39 2.75 -3.63 0.96
C VAL A 39 1.52 -2.98 1.60
N ALA A 40 1.70 -2.36 2.76
CA ALA A 40 0.75 -1.40 3.29
C ALA A 40 1.02 -0.05 2.59
N GLY A 41 0.15 0.31 1.64
CA GLY A 41 0.30 1.52 0.85
C GLY A 41 0.29 2.80 1.70
N GLY A 42 1.00 3.83 1.25
CA GLY A 42 0.99 5.13 1.92
C GLY A 42 -0.41 5.73 1.96
N LEU A 43 -0.88 6.09 3.14
CA LEU A 43 -2.20 6.65 3.43
C LEU A 43 -2.03 8.11 3.84
N MET A 44 -2.61 9.05 3.07
CA MET A 44 -2.54 10.48 3.37
C MET A 44 -3.10 10.77 4.77
N TRP A 45 -2.32 11.46 5.59
CA TRP A 45 -2.59 11.82 7.00
C TRP A 45 -2.58 10.66 8.01
N LEU A 46 -2.50 9.41 7.56
CA LEU A 46 -2.68 8.23 8.42
C LEU A 46 -1.44 7.33 8.49
N SER A 47 -0.52 7.42 7.52
CA SER A 47 0.73 6.64 7.53
C SER A 47 1.85 7.46 8.14
N ASP A 48 1.92 7.44 9.46
CA ASP A 48 2.98 8.00 10.29
C ASP A 48 3.97 6.91 10.79
N ALA A 49 4.91 7.30 11.63
CA ALA A 49 5.91 6.38 12.20
C ALA A 49 5.27 5.23 12.99
N ALA A 50 4.19 5.48 13.74
CA ALA A 50 3.56 4.45 14.56
C ALA A 50 2.96 3.33 13.70
N TYR A 51 2.17 3.69 12.68
CA TYR A 51 1.59 2.72 11.75
C TYR A 51 2.64 1.98 10.93
N VAL A 52 3.62 2.72 10.40
CA VAL A 52 4.64 2.16 9.50
C VAL A 52 5.58 1.21 10.23
N SER A 53 6.03 1.56 11.44
CA SER A 53 6.87 0.69 12.25
C SER A 53 6.12 -0.57 12.72
N ALA A 54 4.83 -0.46 13.04
CA ALA A 54 4.00 -1.63 13.36
C ALA A 54 3.91 -2.60 12.17
N GLY A 55 3.72 -2.08 10.94
CA GLY A 55 3.74 -2.89 9.72
C GLY A 55 5.09 -3.57 9.48
N ALA A 56 6.20 -2.84 9.67
CA ALA A 56 7.55 -3.37 9.56
C ALA A 56 7.79 -4.53 10.54
N ARG A 57 7.41 -4.37 11.82
CA ARG A 57 7.49 -5.44 12.85
C ARG A 57 6.56 -6.62 12.54
N ALA A 58 5.39 -6.36 11.91
CA ALA A 58 4.49 -7.42 11.47
C ALA A 58 5.02 -8.21 10.25
N GLY A 59 6.14 -7.80 9.68
CA GLY A 59 6.81 -8.48 8.57
C GLY A 59 6.26 -8.13 7.20
N ILE A 60 5.67 -6.95 7.04
CA ILE A 60 5.21 -6.39 5.77
C ILE A 60 5.95 -5.08 5.44
N MET A 61 5.96 -4.68 4.18
CA MET A 61 6.53 -3.38 3.80
C MET A 61 5.50 -2.27 3.97
N SER A 62 5.93 -1.15 4.59
CA SER A 62 5.08 0.00 4.87
C SER A 62 5.81 1.31 4.55
N PHE A 63 5.05 2.39 4.24
CA PHE A 63 5.61 3.66 3.78
C PHE A 63 5.03 4.85 4.56
N ILE A 64 5.89 5.69 5.15
CA ILE A 64 5.51 7.00 5.70
C ILE A 64 5.04 7.89 4.55
N THR A 65 3.89 8.55 4.69
CA THR A 65 3.41 9.48 3.65
C THR A 65 4.03 10.87 3.84
N ALA A 66 5.07 11.20 3.06
CA ALA A 66 5.80 12.46 3.18
C ALA A 66 4.90 13.70 3.08
N ALA A 67 3.86 13.66 2.27
CA ALA A 67 2.94 14.79 2.10
C ALA A 67 2.10 15.11 3.35
N SER A 68 2.06 14.21 4.35
CA SER A 68 1.45 14.46 5.66
C SER A 68 2.34 15.35 6.56
N PHE A 69 3.63 15.47 6.22
CA PHE A 69 4.64 16.23 6.96
C PHE A 69 5.25 17.30 6.05
N PRO A 70 4.57 18.46 5.86
CA PRO A 70 4.98 19.46 4.89
C PRO A 70 6.30 20.17 5.26
N GLU A 71 6.64 20.22 6.55
CA GLU A 71 7.91 20.80 7.00
C GLU A 71 9.00 19.71 6.99
N PRO A 72 10.19 19.98 6.40
CA PRO A 72 11.28 19.01 6.29
C PRO A 72 11.68 18.38 7.62
N ASP A 73 11.75 19.17 8.69
CA ASP A 73 12.13 18.69 10.02
C ASP A 73 11.09 17.76 10.63
N ASP A 74 9.79 17.93 10.30
CA ASP A 74 8.74 17.02 10.74
C ASP A 74 8.89 15.66 10.08
N LEU A 75 9.10 15.62 8.76
CA LEU A 75 9.37 14.38 8.05
C LEU A 75 10.63 13.69 8.56
N ARG A 76 11.69 14.46 8.83
CA ARG A 76 12.95 13.93 9.37
C ARG A 76 12.75 13.28 10.74
N ARG A 77 11.97 13.91 11.63
CA ARG A 77 11.61 13.33 12.93
C ARG A 77 10.82 12.03 12.79
N GLU A 78 9.84 12.00 11.88
CA GLU A 78 9.04 10.79 11.63
C GLU A 78 9.88 9.64 11.07
N ILE A 79 10.80 9.89 10.15
CA ILE A 79 11.72 8.88 9.61
C ILE A 79 12.59 8.29 10.74
N ARG A 80 13.16 9.15 11.60
CA ARG A 80 14.01 8.71 12.71
C ARG A 80 13.25 7.91 13.75
N ARG A 81 12.05 8.39 14.13
CA ARG A 81 11.15 7.67 15.03
C ARG A 81 10.76 6.31 14.46
N CYS A 82 10.37 6.25 13.17
CA CYS A 82 10.04 4.98 12.53
C CYS A 82 11.23 4.00 12.55
N ARG A 83 12.45 4.48 12.32
CA ARG A 83 13.66 3.66 12.38
C ARG A 83 13.89 3.10 13.78
N GLU A 84 13.73 3.91 14.83
CA GLU A 84 13.85 3.49 16.23
C GLU A 84 12.80 2.44 16.59
N ASP A 85 11.54 2.66 16.15
CA ASP A 85 10.42 1.81 16.51
C ASP A 85 10.27 0.54 15.64
N SER A 86 11.06 0.40 14.56
CA SER A 86 10.94 -0.72 13.62
C SER A 86 11.78 -1.96 13.97
N ASP A 87 12.55 -1.94 15.04
CA ASP A 87 13.43 -3.05 15.47
C ASP A 87 14.36 -3.55 14.34
N GLY A 88 14.89 -2.62 13.52
CA GLY A 88 15.74 -2.91 12.37
C GLY A 88 15.01 -3.46 11.14
N ALA A 89 13.69 -3.60 11.17
CA ALA A 89 12.91 -4.00 10.00
C ALA A 89 12.83 -2.88 8.97
N ALA A 90 12.69 -3.25 7.69
CA ALA A 90 12.63 -2.31 6.59
C ALA A 90 11.33 -1.51 6.56
N PHE A 91 11.45 -0.23 6.25
CA PHE A 91 10.36 0.67 5.94
C PHE A 91 10.77 1.66 4.84
N GLY A 92 9.81 2.38 4.28
CA GLY A 92 10.06 3.37 3.25
C GLY A 92 9.29 4.67 3.44
N VAL A 93 9.41 5.54 2.43
CA VAL A 93 8.69 6.82 2.38
C VAL A 93 7.90 6.90 1.07
N ASN A 94 6.62 7.24 1.17
CA ASN A 94 5.75 7.52 0.02
C ASN A 94 5.87 8.98 -0.38
N VAL A 95 6.13 9.23 -1.66
CA VAL A 95 6.20 10.56 -2.27
C VAL A 95 5.17 10.66 -3.40
N SER A 96 4.07 11.35 -3.14
CA SER A 96 3.05 11.64 -4.15
C SER A 96 3.48 12.83 -5.01
N MET A 97 3.59 12.61 -6.31
CA MET A 97 3.99 13.61 -7.30
C MET A 97 2.78 14.12 -8.09
N LEU A 98 1.59 14.12 -7.49
CA LEU A 98 0.41 14.72 -8.10
C LEU A 98 0.64 16.22 -8.34
N PRO A 99 0.03 16.80 -9.41
CA PRO A 99 0.11 18.23 -9.65
C PRO A 99 -0.36 18.99 -8.41
N LYS A 100 0.49 19.88 -7.88
CA LYS A 100 0.11 20.77 -6.79
C LYS A 100 -0.46 22.05 -7.40
N LEU A 101 -1.53 22.54 -6.79
CA LEU A 101 -2.14 23.83 -7.15
C LEU A 101 -1.29 25.02 -6.68
N VAL A 102 -0.22 24.76 -5.91
CA VAL A 102 0.67 25.79 -5.35
C VAL A 102 2.05 25.71 -6.03
N PRO A 103 2.62 26.84 -6.48
CA PRO A 103 3.98 26.87 -7.06
C PRO A 103 5.04 26.36 -6.09
N GLY A 104 6.04 25.68 -6.60
CA GLY A 104 7.20 25.14 -5.87
C GLY A 104 7.18 23.61 -5.86
N ASP A 105 8.15 23.01 -6.55
CA ASP A 105 8.33 21.55 -6.56
C ASP A 105 9.23 21.14 -5.40
N ARG A 106 8.63 20.78 -4.26
CA ARG A 106 9.35 20.23 -3.09
C ARG A 106 9.70 18.74 -3.25
N VAL A 107 9.36 18.12 -4.38
CA VAL A 107 9.60 16.69 -4.59
C VAL A 107 11.08 16.37 -4.58
N ALA A 108 11.90 17.16 -5.28
CA ALA A 108 13.35 16.99 -5.30
C ALA A 108 13.96 17.14 -3.89
N ASP A 109 13.51 18.14 -3.12
CA ASP A 109 13.98 18.36 -1.75
C ASP A 109 13.58 17.20 -0.82
N THR A 110 12.36 16.67 -1.01
CA THR A 110 11.89 15.48 -0.28
C THR A 110 12.76 14.26 -0.59
N PHE A 111 13.10 14.00 -1.86
CA PHE A 111 13.97 12.89 -2.22
C PHE A 111 15.40 13.06 -1.66
N ARG A 112 15.93 14.26 -1.66
CA ARG A 112 17.23 14.57 -1.03
C ARG A 112 17.21 14.26 0.47
N LEU A 113 16.17 14.72 1.19
CA LEU A 113 16.01 14.45 2.61
C LEU A 113 15.91 12.93 2.88
N ILE A 114 15.17 12.20 2.08
CA ILE A 114 15.03 10.74 2.18
C ILE A 114 16.39 10.04 2.03
N ALA A 115 17.19 10.48 1.05
CA ALA A 115 18.53 9.96 0.82
C ALA A 115 19.50 10.32 1.96
N GLU A 116 19.47 11.58 2.45
CA GLU A 116 20.25 12.04 3.61
C GLU A 116 19.96 11.25 4.88
N GLU A 117 18.67 10.90 5.11
CA GLU A 117 18.28 10.06 6.24
C GLU A 117 18.56 8.56 6.01
N GLY A 118 19.16 8.17 4.87
CA GLY A 118 19.54 6.79 4.59
C GLY A 118 18.34 5.84 4.42
N VAL A 119 17.18 6.34 4.01
CA VAL A 119 16.02 5.50 3.68
C VAL A 119 16.25 4.85 2.32
N ARG A 120 16.17 3.53 2.28
CA ARG A 120 16.49 2.74 1.09
C ARG A 120 15.31 2.47 0.16
N PHE A 121 14.08 2.75 0.58
CA PHE A 121 12.89 2.38 -0.16
C PHE A 121 11.94 3.57 -0.29
N VAL A 122 11.51 3.85 -1.52
CA VAL A 122 10.58 4.93 -1.84
C VAL A 122 9.41 4.37 -2.65
N GLU A 123 8.19 4.68 -2.22
CA GLU A 123 7.00 4.52 -3.05
C GLU A 123 6.70 5.86 -3.73
N THR A 124 6.63 5.89 -5.06
CA THR A 124 6.21 7.08 -5.82
C THR A 124 4.85 6.87 -6.46
N SER A 125 4.10 7.96 -6.69
CA SER A 125 2.83 7.93 -7.40
C SER A 125 2.54 9.25 -8.14
N GLY A 126 1.60 9.22 -9.08
CA GLY A 126 1.23 10.39 -9.86
C GLY A 126 2.09 10.56 -11.12
N ARG A 127 2.91 11.61 -11.21
CA ARG A 127 3.76 11.85 -12.38
C ARG A 127 4.86 10.79 -12.54
N ASN A 128 5.39 10.66 -13.76
CA ASN A 128 6.53 9.82 -14.05
C ASN A 128 7.76 10.23 -13.21
N PRO A 129 8.41 9.30 -12.47
CA PRO A 129 9.57 9.60 -11.63
C PRO A 129 10.89 9.77 -12.39
N GLU A 130 10.91 9.64 -13.71
CA GLU A 130 12.10 9.58 -14.58
C GLU A 130 13.18 10.61 -14.23
N ALA A 131 12.78 11.87 -13.98
CA ALA A 131 13.71 12.95 -13.68
C ALA A 131 14.48 12.76 -12.34
N TYR A 132 13.94 11.97 -11.43
CA TYR A 132 14.53 11.77 -10.08
C TYR A 132 15.25 10.43 -9.94
N LEU A 133 15.03 9.48 -10.85
CA LEU A 133 15.64 8.14 -10.77
C LEU A 133 17.16 8.13 -10.74
N PRO A 134 17.91 8.96 -11.51
CA PRO A 134 19.35 8.95 -11.46
C PRO A 134 19.91 9.27 -10.06
N GLU A 135 19.35 10.29 -9.39
CA GLU A 135 19.76 10.70 -8.05
C GLU A 135 19.39 9.64 -7.00
N LEU A 136 18.16 9.11 -7.05
CA LEU A 136 17.71 8.07 -6.14
C LEU A 136 18.53 6.78 -6.27
N LYS A 137 18.84 6.34 -7.48
CA LYS A 137 19.67 5.16 -7.72
C LYS A 137 21.12 5.36 -7.27
N ALA A 138 21.69 6.54 -7.50
CA ALA A 138 23.02 6.87 -7.00
C ALA A 138 23.12 6.82 -5.46
N ALA A 139 22.01 7.13 -4.78
CA ALA A 139 21.86 7.01 -3.33
C ALA A 139 21.51 5.58 -2.86
N GLY A 140 21.40 4.60 -3.75
CA GLY A 140 21.02 3.21 -3.42
C GLY A 140 19.56 3.03 -3.03
N VAL A 141 18.68 3.94 -3.46
CA VAL A 141 17.24 3.90 -3.17
C VAL A 141 16.51 3.06 -4.21
N HIS A 142 15.73 2.08 -3.76
CA HIS A 142 14.81 1.31 -4.57
C HIS A 142 13.46 2.03 -4.72
N VAL A 143 12.95 2.11 -5.94
CA VAL A 143 11.73 2.84 -6.28
C VAL A 143 10.61 1.89 -6.69
N LEU A 144 9.56 1.82 -5.86
CA LEU A 144 8.26 1.25 -6.19
C LEU A 144 7.38 2.36 -6.77
N HIS A 145 6.97 2.24 -8.04
CA HIS A 145 6.10 3.24 -8.66
C HIS A 145 4.65 2.76 -8.76
N LYS A 146 3.73 3.50 -8.13
CA LYS A 146 2.31 3.18 -8.11
C LYS A 146 1.56 3.84 -9.27
N VAL A 147 0.84 3.01 -10.03
CA VAL A 147 0.14 3.40 -11.26
C VAL A 147 -1.27 2.82 -11.33
N PRO A 148 -2.21 3.46 -12.07
CA PRO A 148 -3.59 3.00 -12.16
C PRO A 148 -3.83 1.96 -13.26
N SER A 149 -2.85 1.64 -14.12
CA SER A 149 -3.04 0.66 -15.20
C SER A 149 -1.74 0.10 -15.74
N VAL A 150 -1.82 -1.03 -16.44
CA VAL A 150 -0.67 -1.70 -17.08
C VAL A 150 0.01 -0.81 -18.11
N ARG A 151 -0.72 0.07 -18.81
CA ARG A 151 -0.14 1.05 -19.76
C ARG A 151 0.90 1.95 -19.06
N PHE A 152 0.58 2.46 -17.89
CA PHE A 152 1.50 3.28 -17.10
C PHE A 152 2.61 2.45 -16.46
N ALA A 153 2.35 1.18 -16.11
CA ALA A 153 3.37 0.26 -15.61
C ALA A 153 4.46 0.00 -16.66
N ILE A 154 4.09 -0.23 -17.92
CA ILE A 154 5.04 -0.38 -19.05
C ILE A 154 5.88 0.90 -19.22
N LYS A 155 5.26 2.08 -19.09
CA LYS A 155 6.02 3.34 -19.14
C LYS A 155 6.98 3.47 -17.96
N ALA A 156 6.56 3.09 -16.75
CA ALA A 156 7.42 3.09 -15.57
C ALA A 156 8.60 2.11 -15.70
N GLU A 157 8.35 0.92 -16.24
CA GLU A 157 9.39 -0.06 -16.57
C GLU A 157 10.41 0.54 -17.54
N SER A 158 9.96 1.20 -18.61
CA SER A 158 10.85 1.77 -19.65
C SER A 158 11.76 2.89 -19.14
N VAL A 159 11.40 3.57 -18.05
CA VAL A 159 12.24 4.61 -17.44
C VAL A 159 13.11 4.08 -16.31
N GLY A 160 12.95 2.81 -15.94
CA GLY A 160 13.86 2.09 -15.06
C GLY A 160 13.55 2.18 -13.58
N VAL A 161 12.29 2.22 -13.15
CA VAL A 161 11.91 1.95 -11.75
C VAL A 161 12.25 0.50 -11.38
N ASP A 162 12.33 0.19 -10.09
CA ASP A 162 12.76 -1.15 -9.66
C ASP A 162 11.56 -2.12 -9.49
N MET A 163 10.37 -1.58 -9.23
CA MET A 163 9.12 -2.34 -9.08
C MET A 163 7.92 -1.44 -9.37
N VAL A 164 6.80 -2.00 -9.79
CA VAL A 164 5.55 -1.25 -9.97
C VAL A 164 4.43 -1.84 -9.12
N SER A 165 3.54 -0.98 -8.62
CA SER A 165 2.26 -1.40 -8.05
C SER A 165 1.12 -0.87 -8.91
N ILE A 166 0.24 -1.78 -9.37
CA ILE A 166 -0.90 -1.45 -10.23
C ILE A 166 -2.16 -1.51 -9.37
N VAL A 167 -2.85 -0.38 -9.24
CA VAL A 167 -4.08 -0.30 -8.44
C VAL A 167 -5.30 -0.29 -9.36
N GLY A 168 -6.20 -1.24 -9.16
CA GLY A 168 -7.42 -1.38 -9.97
C GLY A 168 -8.53 -0.42 -9.55
N ALA A 169 -9.62 -0.48 -10.29
CA ALA A 169 -10.80 0.39 -10.13
C ALA A 169 -11.43 0.34 -8.73
N GLU A 170 -11.22 -0.74 -8.00
CA GLU A 170 -11.76 -1.00 -6.66
C GLU A 170 -11.02 -0.24 -5.56
N CYS A 171 -9.85 0.38 -5.86
CA CYS A 171 -9.03 1.01 -4.85
C CYS A 171 -9.68 2.27 -4.26
N GLY A 172 -9.38 2.56 -3.01
CA GLY A 172 -9.55 3.87 -2.40
C GLY A 172 -8.50 4.86 -2.92
N GLY A 173 -8.84 6.13 -2.96
CA GLY A 173 -8.02 7.16 -3.59
C GLY A 173 -8.19 7.20 -5.11
N HIS A 174 -7.13 7.29 -5.87
CA HIS A 174 -7.16 7.60 -7.31
C HIS A 174 -7.00 6.34 -8.20
N PRO A 175 -8.09 5.70 -8.66
CA PRO A 175 -8.03 4.51 -9.51
C PRO A 175 -7.66 4.84 -10.98
N GLY A 176 -7.47 6.11 -11.31
CA GLY A 176 -7.32 6.58 -12.70
C GLY A 176 -8.66 6.69 -13.42
N MET A 177 -8.60 7.10 -14.68
CA MET A 177 -9.81 7.35 -15.49
C MET A 177 -10.33 6.11 -16.20
N ASP A 178 -9.45 5.14 -16.50
CA ASP A 178 -9.81 3.94 -17.29
C ASP A 178 -10.62 2.91 -16.46
N LEU A 179 -10.59 3.00 -15.13
CA LEU A 179 -11.33 2.15 -14.19
C LEU A 179 -11.20 0.65 -14.49
N VAL A 180 -9.99 0.18 -14.82
CA VAL A 180 -9.74 -1.25 -15.06
C VAL A 180 -9.65 -1.99 -13.72
N GLY A 181 -10.41 -3.07 -13.57
CA GLY A 181 -10.43 -3.90 -12.36
C GLY A 181 -9.09 -4.60 -12.09
N SER A 182 -8.82 -4.89 -10.81
CA SER A 182 -7.56 -5.45 -10.35
C SER A 182 -7.24 -6.82 -10.97
N LEU A 183 -8.25 -7.68 -11.14
CA LEU A 183 -8.05 -9.01 -11.74
C LEU A 183 -7.69 -8.94 -13.23
N VAL A 184 -8.25 -7.96 -13.96
CA VAL A 184 -7.89 -7.70 -15.37
C VAL A 184 -6.47 -7.15 -15.45
N ASN A 185 -6.13 -6.18 -14.59
CA ASN A 185 -4.78 -5.65 -14.50
C ASN A 185 -3.75 -6.74 -14.17
N LEU A 186 -4.05 -7.66 -13.25
CA LEU A 186 -3.21 -8.81 -12.90
C LEU A 186 -2.88 -9.65 -14.13
N ALA A 187 -3.89 -10.09 -14.86
CA ALA A 187 -3.72 -10.93 -16.03
C ALA A 187 -2.95 -10.22 -17.17
N LEU A 188 -3.17 -8.93 -17.35
CA LEU A 188 -2.45 -8.13 -18.35
C LEU A 188 -1.00 -7.87 -17.95
N ALA A 189 -0.74 -7.57 -16.68
CA ALA A 189 0.59 -7.32 -16.15
C ALA A 189 1.49 -8.56 -16.29
N GLY A 190 1.00 -9.74 -15.89
CA GLY A 190 1.73 -10.99 -16.03
C GLY A 190 2.09 -11.38 -17.46
N ARG A 191 1.41 -10.80 -18.47
CA ARG A 191 1.72 -11.01 -19.89
C ARG A 191 2.64 -9.97 -20.51
N ARG A 192 2.76 -8.78 -19.90
CA ARG A 192 3.34 -7.61 -20.57
C ARG A 192 4.53 -7.00 -19.85
N LEU A 193 4.68 -7.26 -18.54
CA LEU A 193 5.76 -6.71 -17.75
C LEU A 193 6.85 -7.77 -17.54
N SER A 194 8.09 -7.33 -17.59
CA SER A 194 9.26 -8.11 -17.15
C SER A 194 9.69 -7.71 -15.74
N LEU A 195 9.34 -6.50 -15.33
CA LEU A 195 9.61 -5.96 -14.01
C LEU A 195 8.71 -6.62 -12.95
N PRO A 196 9.20 -6.89 -11.72
CA PRO A 196 8.34 -7.30 -10.63
C PRO A 196 7.20 -6.31 -10.39
N PHE A 197 5.98 -6.82 -10.25
CA PHE A 197 4.81 -5.99 -10.05
C PHE A 197 3.93 -6.47 -8.90
N LEU A 198 3.21 -5.53 -8.29
CA LEU A 198 2.22 -5.76 -7.25
C LEU A 198 0.83 -5.42 -7.79
N ILE A 199 -0.19 -6.07 -7.23
CA ILE A 199 -1.59 -5.73 -7.49
C ILE A 199 -2.20 -5.13 -6.23
N GLY A 200 -2.90 -4.00 -6.39
CA GLY A 200 -3.70 -3.35 -5.37
C GLY A 200 -5.08 -2.98 -5.92
N GLY A 201 -5.94 -2.48 -5.04
CA GLY A 201 -7.34 -2.19 -5.35
C GLY A 201 -8.24 -3.38 -5.02
N GLY A 202 -9.14 -3.18 -4.06
CA GLY A 202 -10.05 -4.21 -3.60
C GLY A 202 -9.40 -5.35 -2.81
N ILE A 203 -8.10 -5.31 -2.56
CA ILE A 203 -7.41 -6.34 -1.79
C ILE A 203 -7.71 -6.16 -0.30
N GLY A 204 -8.34 -7.18 0.29
CA GLY A 204 -8.75 -7.18 1.69
C GLY A 204 -8.78 -8.58 2.32
N ALA A 205 -8.47 -9.64 1.56
CA ALA A 205 -8.44 -11.02 2.05
C ALA A 205 -7.18 -11.75 1.60
N GLY A 206 -6.68 -12.67 2.43
CA GLY A 206 -5.49 -13.46 2.11
C GLY A 206 -5.64 -14.36 0.88
N SER A 207 -6.87 -14.79 0.56
CA SER A 207 -7.14 -15.53 -0.70
C SER A 207 -6.81 -14.72 -1.95
N GLN A 208 -6.94 -13.39 -1.90
CA GLN A 208 -6.58 -12.50 -3.00
C GLN A 208 -5.04 -12.39 -3.17
N LEU A 209 -4.27 -12.51 -2.08
CA LEU A 209 -2.80 -12.63 -2.17
C LEU A 209 -2.43 -13.88 -2.99
N ILE A 210 -3.02 -15.04 -2.66
CA ILE A 210 -2.73 -16.28 -3.40
C ILE A 210 -3.14 -16.16 -4.87
N ALA A 211 -4.28 -15.54 -5.17
CA ALA A 211 -4.71 -15.27 -6.54
C ALA A 211 -3.72 -14.34 -7.28
N ALA A 212 -3.20 -13.31 -6.61
CA ALA A 212 -2.20 -12.40 -7.18
C ALA A 212 -0.88 -13.12 -7.49
N LEU A 213 -0.37 -13.94 -6.56
CA LEU A 213 0.85 -14.74 -6.76
C LEU A 213 0.68 -15.75 -7.90
N ALA A 214 -0.47 -16.44 -7.97
CA ALA A 214 -0.81 -17.34 -9.07
C ALA A 214 -0.88 -16.64 -10.43
N GLY A 215 -1.26 -15.36 -10.45
CA GLY A 215 -1.26 -14.49 -11.64
C GLY A 215 0.10 -13.89 -12.00
N GLY A 216 1.17 -14.20 -11.26
CA GLY A 216 2.53 -13.74 -11.51
C GLY A 216 2.92 -12.46 -10.80
N ALA A 217 2.08 -11.89 -9.94
CA ALA A 217 2.46 -10.74 -9.11
C ALA A 217 3.52 -11.14 -8.07
N ALA A 218 4.42 -10.22 -7.71
CA ALA A 218 5.38 -10.41 -6.63
C ALA A 218 4.76 -10.18 -5.24
N GLY A 219 3.52 -9.71 -5.17
CA GLY A 219 2.79 -9.45 -3.94
C GLY A 219 1.57 -8.54 -4.16
N VAL A 220 1.02 -8.04 -3.07
CA VAL A 220 -0.18 -7.20 -3.09
C VAL A 220 0.03 -5.87 -2.35
N VAL A 221 -0.77 -4.87 -2.73
CA VAL A 221 -0.90 -3.62 -1.97
C VAL A 221 -2.25 -3.61 -1.26
N VAL A 222 -2.22 -3.48 0.06
CA VAL A 222 -3.40 -3.41 0.93
C VAL A 222 -3.51 -2.00 1.51
N GLY A 223 -4.67 -1.38 1.38
CA GLY A 223 -4.96 -0.07 1.96
C GLY A 223 -6.13 -0.17 2.96
N THR A 224 -7.32 -0.28 2.44
CA THR A 224 -8.60 -0.15 3.18
C THR A 224 -8.71 -1.11 4.38
N ARG A 225 -8.32 -2.39 4.23
CA ARG A 225 -8.32 -3.37 5.33
C ARG A 225 -7.48 -2.92 6.53
N PHE A 226 -6.41 -2.15 6.29
CA PHE A 226 -5.53 -1.68 7.35
C PHE A 226 -5.88 -0.29 7.90
N LEU A 227 -6.91 0.39 7.35
CA LEU A 227 -7.40 1.67 7.90
C LEU A 227 -7.97 1.54 9.31
N VAL A 228 -8.36 0.33 9.72
CA VAL A 228 -8.89 0.03 11.06
C VAL A 228 -7.84 -0.45 12.04
N ALA A 229 -6.55 -0.38 11.67
CA ALA A 229 -5.47 -0.72 12.60
C ALA A 229 -5.46 0.22 13.81
N ASP A 230 -5.18 -0.32 15.00
CA ASP A 230 -5.10 0.49 16.23
C ASP A 230 -4.07 1.61 16.12
N GLU A 231 -2.98 1.36 15.41
CA GLU A 231 -1.87 2.29 15.19
C GLU A 231 -2.20 3.43 14.22
N ILE A 232 -3.31 3.35 13.47
CA ILE A 232 -3.82 4.48 12.68
C ILE A 232 -4.35 5.56 13.63
N GLY A 233 -3.72 6.73 13.60
CA GLY A 233 -4.03 7.89 14.45
C GLY A 233 -5.33 8.62 14.05
N ALA A 234 -6.43 7.87 13.82
CA ALA A 234 -7.75 8.42 13.51
C ALA A 234 -8.74 8.18 14.65
N HIS A 235 -9.77 9.05 14.72
CA HIS A 235 -10.83 8.97 15.72
C HIS A 235 -11.55 7.59 15.67
N ALA A 236 -11.99 7.09 16.83
CA ALA A 236 -12.66 5.81 16.94
C ALA A 236 -13.93 5.72 16.08
N ASP A 237 -14.70 6.81 15.98
CA ASP A 237 -15.91 6.85 15.15
C ASP A 237 -15.61 6.69 13.66
N TYR A 238 -14.45 7.19 13.17
CA TYR A 238 -14.02 6.93 11.80
C TYR A 238 -13.78 5.43 11.58
N LYS A 239 -13.04 4.78 12.46
CA LYS A 239 -12.77 3.33 12.37
C LYS A 239 -14.06 2.51 12.49
N ALA A 240 -14.95 2.89 13.41
CA ALA A 240 -16.26 2.25 13.55
C ALA A 240 -17.12 2.38 12.30
N ALA A 241 -17.10 3.55 11.64
CA ALA A 241 -17.80 3.74 10.37
C ALA A 241 -17.25 2.86 9.25
N LEU A 242 -15.93 2.62 9.20
CA LEU A 242 -15.34 1.71 8.21
C LEU A 242 -15.74 0.25 8.46
N VAL A 243 -15.80 -0.19 9.72
CA VAL A 243 -16.24 -1.55 10.09
C VAL A 243 -17.75 -1.76 9.79
N ALA A 244 -18.56 -0.72 9.94
CA ALA A 244 -20.00 -0.78 9.64
C ALA A 244 -20.32 -0.71 8.14
N ALA A 245 -19.36 -0.26 7.30
CA ALA A 245 -19.54 -0.09 5.87
C ALA A 245 -19.31 -1.40 5.09
N ASN A 246 -19.84 -1.46 3.87
CA ASN A 246 -19.65 -2.58 2.96
C ASN A 246 -19.09 -2.13 1.60
N GLU A 247 -18.91 -3.05 0.66
CA GLU A 247 -18.32 -2.81 -0.66
C GLU A 247 -19.06 -1.77 -1.52
N ARG A 248 -20.32 -1.45 -1.20
CA ARG A 248 -21.15 -0.48 -1.93
C ARG A 248 -21.12 0.91 -1.31
N ASP A 249 -20.57 1.05 -0.10
CA ASP A 249 -20.53 2.32 0.64
C ASP A 249 -19.35 3.19 0.22
N THR A 250 -18.92 3.09 -1.04
CA THR A 250 -17.96 3.97 -1.67
C THR A 250 -18.58 4.76 -2.82
N ALA A 251 -18.01 5.91 -3.13
CA ALA A 251 -18.40 6.72 -4.27
C ALA A 251 -17.18 7.13 -5.11
N LEU A 252 -17.35 7.19 -6.45
CA LEU A 252 -16.40 7.79 -7.38
C LEU A 252 -16.87 9.21 -7.69
N THR A 253 -15.97 10.18 -7.57
CA THR A 253 -16.21 11.59 -7.86
C THR A 253 -15.01 12.20 -8.56
N MET A 254 -15.08 13.48 -8.92
CA MET A 254 -14.02 14.27 -9.56
C MET A 254 -13.59 13.76 -10.94
N SER A 255 -14.49 13.08 -11.64
CA SER A 255 -14.26 12.64 -13.02
C SER A 255 -14.26 13.81 -14.02
N SER A 256 -15.06 14.85 -13.77
CA SER A 256 -15.14 16.08 -14.56
C SER A 256 -13.79 16.81 -14.70
N VAL A 257 -12.94 16.68 -13.69
CA VAL A 257 -11.60 17.31 -13.66
C VAL A 257 -10.47 16.33 -13.98
N GLY A 258 -10.77 15.14 -14.49
CA GLY A 258 -9.77 14.13 -14.84
C GLY A 258 -8.98 13.58 -13.65
N ASN A 259 -9.51 13.71 -12.45
CA ASN A 259 -8.86 13.32 -11.19
C ASN A 259 -9.78 12.42 -10.35
N THR A 260 -10.36 11.39 -10.98
CA THR A 260 -11.29 10.47 -10.32
C THR A 260 -10.73 9.94 -9.01
N ILE A 261 -11.54 10.04 -7.95
CA ILE A 261 -11.20 9.54 -6.62
C ILE A 261 -12.33 8.67 -6.05
N ARG A 262 -11.98 7.55 -5.43
CA ARG A 262 -12.91 6.70 -4.68
C ARG A 262 -12.74 6.95 -3.19
N THR A 263 -13.85 7.26 -2.53
CA THR A 263 -13.89 7.56 -1.09
C THR A 263 -15.10 6.92 -0.43
N LEU A 264 -15.12 6.88 0.89
CA LEU A 264 -16.32 6.53 1.66
C LEU A 264 -17.47 7.44 1.23
N ARG A 265 -18.64 6.86 0.98
CA ARG A 265 -19.85 7.61 0.63
C ARG A 265 -20.31 8.44 1.83
N ASN A 266 -20.46 9.74 1.63
CA ASN A 266 -20.90 10.69 2.66
C ASN A 266 -21.54 11.93 2.00
N GLU A 267 -21.97 12.90 2.82
CA GLU A 267 -22.59 14.14 2.34
C GLU A 267 -21.70 14.92 1.35
N THR A 268 -20.38 14.93 1.58
CA THR A 268 -19.43 15.59 0.67
C THR A 268 -19.41 14.90 -0.70
N THR A 269 -19.32 13.58 -0.74
CA THR A 269 -19.28 12.84 -2.02
C THR A 269 -20.58 12.96 -2.79
N GLU A 270 -21.72 12.95 -2.10
CA GLU A 270 -23.04 13.14 -2.71
C GLU A 270 -23.21 14.57 -3.24
N HIS A 271 -22.71 15.56 -2.50
CA HIS A 271 -22.73 16.95 -2.95
C HIS A 271 -21.86 17.15 -4.20
N VAL A 272 -20.62 16.64 -4.18
CA VAL A 272 -19.70 16.73 -5.34
C VAL A 272 -20.30 16.02 -6.56
N ALA A 273 -20.86 14.83 -6.38
CA ALA A 273 -21.50 14.09 -7.46
C ALA A 273 -22.69 14.86 -8.07
N ARG A 274 -23.48 15.58 -7.24
CA ARG A 274 -24.56 16.47 -7.75
C ARG A 274 -23.99 17.63 -8.57
N LEU A 275 -22.95 18.31 -8.06
CA LEU A 275 -22.31 19.42 -8.78
C LEU A 275 -21.76 18.99 -10.15
N GLU A 276 -21.13 17.80 -10.22
CA GLU A 276 -20.64 17.23 -11.49
C GLU A 276 -21.78 16.84 -12.44
N ALA A 277 -22.89 16.34 -11.92
CA ALA A 277 -24.08 15.97 -12.71
C ALA A 277 -24.79 17.20 -13.28
N GLU A 278 -24.90 18.28 -12.50
CA GLU A 278 -25.53 19.54 -12.90
C GLU A 278 -24.64 20.33 -13.87
N ASN A 279 -23.32 20.22 -13.75
CA ASN A 279 -22.36 20.88 -14.62
C ASN A 279 -21.18 19.91 -14.95
N PRO A 280 -21.28 19.14 -16.03
CA PRO A 280 -20.24 18.21 -16.46
C PRO A 280 -18.86 18.86 -16.75
N ASP A 281 -18.83 20.16 -17.05
CA ASP A 281 -17.62 20.94 -17.32
C ASP A 281 -17.13 21.72 -16.09
N ILE A 282 -17.61 21.36 -14.89
CA ILE A 282 -17.21 22.03 -13.65
C ILE A 282 -15.69 21.91 -13.45
N GLY A 283 -15.03 23.06 -13.18
CA GLY A 283 -13.59 23.11 -12.93
C GLY A 283 -13.23 22.81 -11.48
N ILE A 284 -11.94 22.55 -11.26
CA ILE A 284 -11.40 22.22 -9.93
C ILE A 284 -11.60 23.34 -8.90
N GLU A 285 -11.59 24.60 -9.34
CA GLU A 285 -11.77 25.78 -8.48
C GLU A 285 -13.13 25.75 -7.77
N ALA A 286 -14.18 25.31 -8.46
CA ALA A 286 -15.51 25.18 -7.89
C ALA A 286 -15.65 24.00 -6.94
N LEU A 287 -14.90 22.93 -7.17
CA LEU A 287 -14.90 21.74 -6.32
C LEU A 287 -13.99 21.89 -5.08
N LEU A 288 -12.91 22.67 -5.18
CA LEU A 288 -11.86 22.78 -4.15
C LEU A 288 -12.38 23.09 -2.73
N PRO A 289 -13.38 23.96 -2.52
CA PRO A 289 -13.95 24.22 -1.20
C PRO A 289 -14.54 22.98 -0.52
N HIS A 290 -14.93 21.97 -1.29
CA HIS A 290 -15.57 20.73 -0.81
C HIS A 290 -14.59 19.57 -0.68
N VAL A 291 -13.56 19.51 -1.57
CA VAL A 291 -12.66 18.35 -1.70
C VAL A 291 -11.28 18.58 -1.08
N SER A 292 -11.06 19.71 -0.43
CA SER A 292 -9.77 20.02 0.19
C SER A 292 -9.35 18.95 1.19
N GLY A 293 -8.10 18.47 1.07
CA GLY A 293 -7.53 17.47 1.99
C GLY A 293 -7.55 17.88 3.46
N LYS A 294 -7.63 19.19 3.76
CA LYS A 294 -7.78 19.69 5.14
C LYS A 294 -9.11 19.27 5.77
N ILE A 295 -10.18 19.16 4.97
CA ILE A 295 -11.49 18.69 5.45
C ILE A 295 -11.40 17.21 5.83
N GLY A 296 -10.79 16.40 4.98
CA GLY A 296 -10.57 14.96 5.27
C GLY A 296 -9.71 14.76 6.52
N ARG A 297 -8.63 15.53 6.67
CA ARG A 297 -7.80 15.50 7.89
C ARG A 297 -8.61 15.78 9.14
N ARG A 298 -9.46 16.80 9.12
CA ARG A 298 -10.33 17.13 10.27
C ARG A 298 -11.30 15.99 10.58
N ALA A 299 -11.84 15.30 9.57
CA ALA A 299 -12.71 14.15 9.80
C ALA A 299 -11.97 12.99 10.50
N TYR A 300 -10.71 12.74 10.18
CA TYR A 300 -9.87 11.75 10.89
C TYR A 300 -9.62 12.16 12.35
N GLU A 301 -9.44 13.46 12.61
CA GLU A 301 -9.19 13.99 13.96
C GLU A 301 -10.46 14.03 14.85
N THR A 302 -11.64 14.27 14.26
CA THR A 302 -12.89 14.51 15.02
C THR A 302 -13.90 13.38 14.97
N GLY A 303 -13.73 12.42 14.04
CA GLY A 303 -14.70 11.37 13.81
C GLY A 303 -15.91 11.76 12.94
N ASP A 304 -16.00 13.01 12.47
CA ASP A 304 -17.08 13.46 11.58
C ASP A 304 -16.89 12.89 10.16
N VAL A 305 -17.34 11.67 9.97
CA VAL A 305 -17.27 10.96 8.67
C VAL A 305 -18.28 11.46 7.64
N SER A 306 -19.20 12.33 8.01
CA SER A 306 -20.18 12.93 7.09
C SER A 306 -19.49 13.87 6.09
N ARG A 307 -18.27 14.32 6.38
CA ARG A 307 -17.56 15.34 5.61
C ARG A 307 -16.19 14.90 5.15
N GLY A 308 -15.77 15.46 4.01
CA GLY A 308 -14.45 15.26 3.43
C GLY A 308 -14.33 14.05 2.51
N MET A 309 -13.23 14.04 1.77
CA MET A 309 -12.89 12.97 0.81
C MET A 309 -12.08 11.90 1.53
N LEU A 310 -12.76 10.95 2.18
CA LEU A 310 -12.16 9.90 3.01
C LEU A 310 -11.84 8.68 2.15
N SER A 311 -10.59 8.55 1.72
CA SER A 311 -10.16 7.49 0.80
C SER A 311 -10.43 6.10 1.38
N ALA A 312 -11.32 5.34 0.74
CA ALA A 312 -11.62 3.95 1.07
C ALA A 312 -12.05 3.20 -0.20
N GLY A 313 -11.57 1.98 -0.37
CA GLY A 313 -11.88 1.13 -1.52
C GLY A 313 -12.99 0.13 -1.23
N GLN A 314 -13.38 -0.64 -2.26
CA GLN A 314 -14.48 -1.60 -2.15
C GLN A 314 -14.16 -2.80 -1.22
N SER A 315 -12.90 -2.97 -0.82
CA SER A 315 -12.54 -3.93 0.25
C SER A 315 -13.04 -3.52 1.65
N LEU A 316 -13.84 -2.45 1.79
CA LEU A 316 -14.61 -2.19 3.01
C LEU A 316 -15.44 -3.39 3.45
N GLY A 317 -16.08 -4.11 2.50
CA GLY A 317 -16.82 -5.34 2.80
C GLY A 317 -15.97 -6.51 3.35
N LEU A 318 -14.66 -6.31 3.48
CA LEU A 318 -13.70 -7.28 4.06
C LEU A 318 -13.03 -6.72 5.33
N THR A 319 -13.61 -5.68 5.94
CA THR A 319 -13.06 -4.98 7.10
C THR A 319 -13.97 -5.26 8.31
N ASP A 320 -13.61 -6.24 9.13
CA ASP A 320 -14.52 -6.82 10.12
C ASP A 320 -14.38 -6.23 11.52
N ALA A 321 -13.20 -5.76 11.90
CA ALA A 321 -12.90 -5.28 13.25
C ALA A 321 -11.74 -4.29 13.29
N VAL A 322 -11.75 -3.44 14.30
CA VAL A 322 -10.58 -2.65 14.73
C VAL A 322 -9.68 -3.56 15.55
N ALA A 323 -8.40 -3.62 15.23
CA ALA A 323 -7.42 -4.45 15.92
C ALA A 323 -5.99 -3.93 15.69
N PRO A 324 -4.99 -4.34 16.48
CA PRO A 324 -3.59 -4.10 16.18
C PRO A 324 -3.20 -4.55 14.77
N LEU A 325 -2.37 -3.78 14.07
CA LEU A 325 -1.95 -4.11 12.71
C LEU A 325 -1.33 -5.50 12.61
N ALA A 326 -0.58 -5.92 13.63
CA ALA A 326 0.00 -7.25 13.70
C ALA A 326 -1.07 -8.38 13.65
N GLU A 327 -2.22 -8.18 14.30
CA GLU A 327 -3.32 -9.14 14.29
C GLU A 327 -4.03 -9.14 12.91
N LEU A 328 -4.23 -7.96 12.31
CA LEU A 328 -4.81 -7.85 10.97
C LEU A 328 -3.92 -8.55 9.93
N VAL A 329 -2.59 -8.40 10.04
CA VAL A 329 -1.61 -9.07 9.18
C VAL A 329 -1.61 -10.58 9.42
N ALA A 330 -1.65 -11.03 10.67
CA ALA A 330 -1.70 -12.46 11.01
C ALA A 330 -2.99 -13.13 10.50
N ALA A 331 -4.14 -12.45 10.60
CA ALA A 331 -5.41 -12.93 10.05
C ALA A 331 -5.33 -13.05 8.52
N PHE A 332 -4.77 -12.05 7.86
CA PHE A 332 -4.56 -12.05 6.40
C PHE A 332 -3.65 -13.19 5.94
N GLU A 333 -2.54 -13.43 6.66
CA GLU A 333 -1.64 -14.55 6.42
C GLU A 333 -2.34 -15.90 6.58
N HIS A 334 -3.10 -16.07 7.67
CA HIS A 334 -3.87 -17.28 7.91
C HIS A 334 -4.86 -17.57 6.76
N GLU A 335 -5.62 -16.56 6.33
CA GLU A 335 -6.52 -16.65 5.18
C GLU A 335 -5.78 -17.07 3.90
N ALA A 336 -4.56 -16.53 3.68
CA ALA A 336 -3.73 -16.89 2.53
C ALA A 336 -3.29 -18.36 2.59
N LEU A 337 -2.83 -18.83 3.74
CA LEU A 337 -2.42 -20.23 3.92
C LEU A 337 -3.59 -21.20 3.76
N VAL A 338 -4.77 -20.85 4.25
CA VAL A 338 -6.00 -21.62 4.04
C VAL A 338 -6.36 -21.69 2.54
N ALA A 339 -6.26 -20.55 1.83
CA ALA A 339 -6.52 -20.52 0.40
C ALA A 339 -5.51 -21.36 -0.39
N LEU A 340 -4.22 -21.28 -0.04
CA LEU A 340 -3.15 -22.06 -0.64
C LEU A 340 -3.38 -23.56 -0.43
N ALA A 341 -3.79 -23.97 0.77
CA ALA A 341 -4.08 -25.38 1.08
C ALA A 341 -5.20 -25.94 0.21
N ARG A 342 -6.20 -25.15 -0.15
CA ARG A 342 -7.31 -25.54 -1.05
C ARG A 342 -6.85 -25.81 -2.49
N LEU A 343 -5.75 -25.21 -2.94
CA LEU A 343 -5.19 -25.40 -4.28
C LEU A 343 -4.31 -26.65 -4.39
N ARG A 344 -3.86 -27.20 -3.27
CA ARG A 344 -3.10 -28.45 -3.27
C ARG A 344 -4.05 -29.60 -3.64
N PRO A 345 -3.70 -30.47 -4.64
CA PRO A 345 -4.53 -31.61 -4.94
C PRO A 345 -4.68 -32.46 -3.67
N ALA A 346 -5.91 -32.91 -3.37
CA ALA A 346 -6.12 -33.90 -2.34
C ALA A 346 -5.20 -35.10 -2.63
N PRO A 347 -4.54 -35.72 -1.62
CA PRO A 347 -3.77 -36.94 -1.86
C PRO A 347 -4.67 -37.90 -2.63
N SER A 348 -4.22 -38.36 -3.81
CA SER A 348 -5.01 -39.02 -4.82
C SER A 348 -6.00 -40.02 -4.21
N ALA A 349 -7.29 -39.68 -4.33
CA ALA A 349 -8.29 -40.73 -4.23
C ALA A 349 -7.87 -41.83 -5.21
N ARG A 350 -7.88 -43.10 -4.72
CA ARG A 350 -7.47 -44.30 -5.47
C ARG A 350 -7.84 -44.20 -6.94
N PRO A 351 -6.98 -44.67 -7.84
CA PRO A 351 -7.34 -44.73 -9.26
C PRO A 351 -8.70 -45.42 -9.36
N PHE A 352 -9.60 -44.89 -10.18
CA PHE A 352 -10.83 -45.57 -10.55
C PHE A 352 -10.48 -47.02 -10.88
N PRO A 353 -11.11 -48.04 -10.25
CA PRO A 353 -10.89 -49.41 -10.62
C PRO A 353 -11.17 -49.52 -12.11
N GLY A 354 -10.12 -49.87 -12.86
CA GLY A 354 -10.16 -49.96 -14.32
C GLY A 354 -11.32 -50.84 -14.75
N GLY A 355 -12.18 -50.30 -15.64
CA GLY A 355 -13.10 -51.13 -16.38
C GLY A 355 -12.29 -52.17 -17.14
N ALA A 356 -12.64 -53.44 -16.95
CA ALA A 356 -12.10 -54.54 -17.71
C ALA A 356 -12.32 -54.26 -19.22
N PRO A 357 -11.33 -54.53 -20.10
CA PRO A 357 -11.57 -54.48 -21.54
C PRO A 357 -12.54 -55.60 -21.92
N ALA A 358 -13.58 -55.24 -22.69
CA ALA A 358 -14.51 -56.13 -23.30
C ALA A 358 -13.83 -56.89 -24.46
#